data_03624ad7abee069dcb2efbbe444bed5a
#
_entry.id   03624ad7abee069dcb2efbbe444bed5a
#
_cell.length_a   1.000
_cell.length_b   1.000
_cell.length_c   1.000
_cell.angle_alpha   90.00
_cell.angle_beta   90.00
_cell.angle_gamma   90.00
#
_symmetry.space_group_name_H-M   'P 1'
#
loop_
_entity.id
_entity.type
_entity.pdbx_description
1 polymer ?
#
loop_
_entity_poly.entity_id
_entity_poly.type
_entity_poly.pdbx_seq_one_letter_code
_entity_poly.pdbx_strand_id
1 'polypeptide(L)'
;MEKTLQLAMENKDYIVEMRRHFHCNPEPSEHEVNTSKRIYEELEKMGLEPKMVCSSGTGVMCDIKGKGPGKTIALRADMDALSVQELNDVPYKATVDGMMHACGHDAHTATLLGAAKILNACRDDFNGTVRLLFQPAEETAYGAKAMIEAACLDGVDATMGTHVNPSIKAGTFSVEAGPRLAAATWFK
;
A
#
# COMPACT_ATOMS: atom_id res chain seq x y z
N MET A 1 0.94 -11.53 -19.28
CA MET A 1 2.22 -10.95 -18.80
C MET A 1 2.63 -9.72 -19.61
N GLU A 2 2.62 -9.78 -20.93
CA GLU A 2 2.98 -8.63 -21.79
C GLU A 2 2.04 -7.42 -21.59
N LYS A 3 0.71 -7.63 -21.58
CA LYS A 3 -0.29 -6.58 -21.34
C LYS A 3 -0.11 -5.90 -19.97
N THR A 4 0.12 -6.65 -18.89
CA THR A 4 0.31 -6.10 -17.55
C THR A 4 1.61 -5.29 -17.44
N LEU A 5 2.68 -5.74 -18.08
CA LEU A 5 3.93 -5.00 -18.12
C LEU A 5 3.79 -3.69 -18.91
N GLN A 6 3.10 -3.74 -20.05
CA GLN A 6 2.81 -2.56 -20.85
C GLN A 6 2.01 -1.53 -20.01
N LEU A 7 0.91 -1.96 -19.36
CA LEU A 7 0.11 -1.08 -18.49
C LEU A 7 0.93 -0.53 -17.32
N ALA A 8 1.87 -1.31 -16.76
CA ALA A 8 2.76 -0.82 -15.71
C ALA A 8 3.68 0.29 -16.22
N MET A 9 4.22 0.15 -17.41
CA MET A 9 5.07 1.19 -18.03
C MET A 9 4.27 2.45 -18.37
N GLU A 10 3.05 2.31 -18.87
CA GLU A 10 2.14 3.43 -19.16
C GLU A 10 1.73 4.19 -17.90
N ASN A 11 1.64 3.53 -16.74
CA ASN A 11 1.29 4.14 -15.46
C ASN A 11 2.52 4.54 -14.60
N LYS A 12 3.74 4.42 -15.12
CA LYS A 12 4.97 4.72 -14.38
C LYS A 12 4.98 6.12 -13.79
N ASP A 13 4.62 7.13 -14.57
CA ASP A 13 4.65 8.54 -14.13
C ASP A 13 3.64 8.79 -13.02
N TYR A 14 2.45 8.19 -13.11
CA TYR A 14 1.45 8.21 -12.04
C TYR A 14 1.98 7.60 -10.73
N ILE A 15 2.63 6.43 -10.81
CA ILE A 15 3.19 5.75 -9.63
C ILE A 15 4.28 6.61 -8.99
N VAL A 16 5.15 7.21 -9.80
CA VAL A 16 6.21 8.11 -9.32
C VAL A 16 5.62 9.37 -8.68
N GLU A 17 4.58 9.96 -9.29
CA GLU A 17 3.87 11.11 -8.75
C GLU A 17 3.26 10.79 -7.38
N MET A 18 2.53 9.68 -7.25
CA MET A 18 1.92 9.25 -5.99
C MET A 18 2.97 8.99 -4.92
N ARG A 19 4.06 8.30 -5.26
CA ARG A 19 5.18 8.08 -4.33
C ARG A 19 5.75 9.40 -3.82
N ARG A 20 6.01 10.37 -4.69
CA ARG A 20 6.53 11.68 -4.30
C ARG A 20 5.52 12.48 -3.48
N HIS A 21 4.24 12.38 -3.82
CA HIS A 21 3.17 13.02 -3.04
C HIS A 21 3.15 12.51 -1.59
N PHE A 22 3.15 11.19 -1.38
CA PHE A 22 3.17 10.62 -0.03
C PHE A 22 4.48 10.94 0.69
N HIS A 23 5.60 10.89 0.00
CA HIS A 23 6.91 11.23 0.58
C HIS A 23 6.97 12.69 1.09
N CYS A 24 6.42 13.63 0.32
CA CYS A 24 6.34 15.04 0.73
C CYS A 24 5.41 15.27 1.93
N ASN A 25 4.41 14.41 2.14
CA ASN A 25 3.34 14.59 3.11
C ASN A 25 3.27 13.40 4.09
N PRO A 26 4.34 13.10 4.84
CA PRO A 26 4.37 11.97 5.76
C PRO A 26 3.46 12.21 6.96
N GLU A 27 2.73 11.18 7.37
CA GLU A 27 1.88 11.19 8.57
C GLU A 27 2.26 10.01 9.47
N PRO A 28 2.30 10.19 10.81
CA PRO A 28 2.69 9.14 11.74
C PRO A 28 1.60 8.09 11.89
N SER A 29 1.99 6.92 12.43
CA SER A 29 1.09 5.83 12.79
C SER A 29 -0.15 6.32 13.53
N GLU A 30 -1.32 5.81 13.18
CA GLU A 30 -2.66 6.14 13.72
C GLU A 30 -3.19 7.54 13.35
N HIS A 31 -2.41 8.35 12.63
CA HIS A 31 -2.76 9.71 12.22
C HIS A 31 -2.68 9.94 10.71
N GLU A 32 -2.71 8.88 9.91
CA GLU A 32 -2.60 8.90 8.44
C GLU A 32 -3.91 9.37 7.77
N VAL A 33 -4.46 10.49 8.24
CA VAL A 33 -5.78 10.99 7.83
C VAL A 33 -5.76 11.47 6.38
N ASN A 34 -4.80 12.33 6.03
CA ASN A 34 -4.70 12.86 4.67
C ASN A 34 -4.18 11.80 3.69
N THR A 35 -3.30 10.92 4.14
CA THR A 35 -2.83 9.76 3.38
C THR A 35 -4.00 8.84 3.00
N SER A 36 -4.81 8.46 3.98
CA SER A 36 -6.01 7.63 3.76
C SER A 36 -7.01 8.31 2.84
N LYS A 37 -7.27 9.61 3.04
CA LYS A 37 -8.15 10.40 2.18
C LYS A 37 -7.65 10.44 0.74
N ARG A 38 -6.34 10.67 0.53
CA ARG A 38 -5.75 10.69 -0.81
C ARG A 38 -5.87 9.33 -1.50
N ILE A 39 -5.60 8.23 -0.79
CA ILE A 39 -5.77 6.87 -1.32
C ILE A 39 -7.23 6.64 -1.72
N TYR A 40 -8.16 7.01 -0.85
CA TYR A 40 -9.59 6.88 -1.10
C TYR A 40 -10.00 7.63 -2.38
N GLU A 41 -9.61 8.90 -2.52
CA GLU A 41 -9.90 9.73 -3.68
C GLU A 41 -9.31 9.17 -4.99
N GLU A 42 -8.08 8.61 -4.93
CA GLU A 42 -7.46 7.99 -6.11
C GLU A 42 -8.21 6.74 -6.56
N LEU A 43 -8.67 5.90 -5.62
CA LEU A 43 -9.48 4.73 -5.95
C LEU A 43 -10.86 5.12 -6.51
N GLU A 44 -11.51 6.16 -5.97
CA GLU A 44 -12.76 6.69 -6.55
C GLU A 44 -12.57 7.21 -7.98
N LYS A 45 -11.48 7.93 -8.26
CA LYS A 45 -11.15 8.37 -9.64
C LYS A 45 -10.95 7.21 -10.61
N MET A 46 -10.59 6.03 -10.12
CA MET A 46 -10.53 4.81 -10.92
C MET A 46 -11.90 4.14 -11.13
N GLY A 47 -12.98 4.70 -10.57
CA GLY A 47 -14.33 4.13 -10.60
C GLY A 47 -14.50 2.93 -9.66
N LEU A 48 -13.67 2.84 -8.61
CA LEU A 48 -13.76 1.82 -7.57
C LEU A 48 -14.55 2.34 -6.36
N GLU A 49 -14.94 1.44 -5.46
CA GLU A 49 -15.74 1.73 -4.25
C GLU A 49 -14.91 1.47 -2.98
N PRO A 50 -13.98 2.38 -2.63
CA PRO A 50 -13.16 2.22 -1.43
C PRO A 50 -13.99 2.40 -0.15
N LYS A 51 -13.48 1.86 0.96
CA LYS A 51 -14.06 1.98 2.29
C LYS A 51 -12.97 2.37 3.29
N MET A 52 -13.27 3.33 4.16
CA MET A 52 -12.51 3.56 5.39
C MET A 52 -12.91 2.48 6.39
N VAL A 53 -11.93 1.79 6.99
CA VAL A 53 -12.22 0.53 7.68
C VAL A 53 -11.82 0.49 9.16
N CYS A 54 -10.79 1.23 9.58
CA CYS A 54 -10.37 1.21 10.98
C CYS A 54 -11.13 2.24 11.84
N SER A 55 -11.30 1.95 13.12
CA SER A 55 -11.94 2.84 14.08
C SER A 55 -11.22 4.18 14.28
N SER A 56 -9.92 4.23 13.95
CA SER A 56 -9.12 5.46 13.90
C SER A 56 -9.56 6.44 12.79
N GLY A 57 -10.40 6.00 11.83
CA GLY A 57 -10.73 6.76 10.64
C GLY A 57 -9.64 6.72 9.57
N THR A 58 -8.63 5.88 9.77
CA THR A 58 -7.55 5.61 8.82
C THR A 58 -7.64 4.16 8.33
N GLY A 59 -6.88 3.81 7.28
CA GLY A 59 -6.99 2.49 6.67
C GLY A 59 -8.07 2.41 5.61
N VAL A 60 -7.67 1.94 4.42
CA VAL A 60 -8.55 1.87 3.26
C VAL A 60 -8.60 0.45 2.72
N MET A 61 -9.80 -0.04 2.44
CA MET A 61 -10.04 -1.32 1.76
C MET A 61 -10.82 -1.08 0.48
N CYS A 62 -10.48 -1.80 -0.58
CA CYS A 62 -11.21 -1.74 -1.84
C CYS A 62 -11.17 -3.09 -2.56
N ASP A 63 -12.30 -3.55 -3.08
CA ASP A 63 -12.39 -4.80 -3.84
C ASP A 63 -12.45 -4.52 -5.34
N ILE A 64 -11.58 -5.15 -6.12
CA ILE A 64 -11.66 -5.21 -7.57
C ILE A 64 -12.19 -6.58 -7.96
N LYS A 65 -13.44 -6.61 -8.45
CA LYS A 65 -14.10 -7.85 -8.87
C LYS A 65 -13.75 -8.16 -10.31
N GLY A 66 -13.31 -9.38 -10.56
CA GLY A 66 -13.13 -9.96 -11.88
C GLY A 66 -14.46 -10.31 -12.56
N LYS A 67 -14.39 -10.89 -13.75
CA LYS A 67 -15.55 -11.20 -14.60
C LYS A 67 -16.48 -12.31 -14.07
N GLY A 68 -16.04 -13.09 -13.09
CA GLY A 68 -16.80 -14.24 -12.58
C GLY A 68 -16.35 -14.67 -11.19
N PRO A 69 -17.03 -15.67 -10.61
CA PRO A 69 -16.71 -16.17 -9.28
C PRO A 69 -15.29 -16.77 -9.22
N GLY A 70 -14.66 -16.71 -8.06
CA GLY A 70 -13.34 -17.26 -7.81
C GLY A 70 -12.86 -16.92 -6.41
N LYS A 71 -11.57 -17.13 -6.17
CA LYS A 71 -10.90 -16.83 -4.90
C LYS A 71 -10.73 -15.34 -4.68
N THR A 72 -10.56 -14.96 -3.42
CA THR A 72 -10.19 -13.60 -3.03
C THR A 72 -8.73 -13.57 -2.59
N ILE A 73 -7.94 -12.73 -3.25
CA ILE A 73 -6.54 -12.48 -2.89
C ILE A 73 -6.42 -11.05 -2.39
N ALA A 74 -5.83 -10.85 -1.21
CA ALA A 74 -5.56 -9.52 -0.69
C ALA A 74 -4.14 -9.07 -1.04
N LEU A 75 -4.02 -7.84 -1.54
CA LEU A 75 -2.75 -7.14 -1.73
C LEU A 75 -2.64 -6.05 -0.65
N ARG A 76 -1.54 -6.05 0.08
CA ARG A 76 -1.31 -5.15 1.23
C ARG A 76 -0.18 -4.18 0.97
N ALA A 77 -0.39 -2.91 1.31
CA ALA A 77 0.63 -1.91 1.53
C ALA A 77 0.40 -1.22 2.87
N ASP A 78 1.46 -0.92 3.59
CA ASP A 78 1.47 -0.02 4.72
C ASP A 78 1.57 1.44 4.25
N MET A 79 1.26 2.41 5.13
CA MET A 79 1.16 3.81 4.69
C MET A 79 1.62 4.85 5.72
N ASP A 80 2.03 4.44 6.91
CA ASP A 80 2.52 5.34 7.96
C ASP A 80 3.99 5.74 7.79
N ALA A 81 4.39 6.84 8.40
CA ALA A 81 5.74 7.39 8.39
C ALA A 81 6.38 7.35 9.77
N LEU A 82 7.70 7.50 9.80
CA LEU A 82 8.51 7.49 11.01
C LEU A 82 8.86 8.91 11.49
N SER A 83 9.02 9.05 12.81
CA SER A 83 9.52 10.27 13.45
C SER A 83 11.04 10.40 13.24
N VAL A 84 11.44 10.62 11.99
CA VAL A 84 12.84 10.75 11.54
C VAL A 84 12.99 12.03 10.74
N GLN A 85 14.02 12.84 11.07
CA GLN A 85 14.33 14.03 10.29
C GLN A 85 14.95 13.65 8.95
N GLU A 86 14.31 14.05 7.86
CA GLU A 86 14.89 13.84 6.54
C GLU A 86 16.05 14.78 6.27
N LEU A 87 17.21 14.22 5.92
CA LEU A 87 18.43 14.97 5.58
C LEU A 87 18.72 14.98 4.08
N ASN A 88 17.93 14.28 3.27
CA ASN A 88 18.13 14.25 1.82
C ASN A 88 17.85 15.63 1.20
N ASP A 89 18.61 15.97 0.17
CA ASP A 89 18.38 17.14 -0.67
C ASP A 89 17.74 16.70 -2.00
N VAL A 90 16.41 16.53 -1.96
CA VAL A 90 15.63 16.09 -3.11
C VAL A 90 14.39 16.98 -3.28
N PRO A 91 13.90 17.21 -4.53
CA PRO A 91 12.79 18.11 -4.77
C PRO A 91 11.45 17.66 -4.20
N TYR A 92 11.35 16.43 -3.73
CA TYR A 92 10.17 15.83 -3.07
C TYR A 92 10.43 15.49 -1.61
N LYS A 93 11.37 16.17 -0.96
CA LYS A 93 11.67 16.06 0.47
C LYS A 93 10.39 16.26 1.31
N ALA A 94 10.33 15.56 2.44
CA ALA A 94 9.26 15.72 3.42
C ALA A 94 9.06 17.18 3.82
N THR A 95 7.83 17.66 3.81
CA THR A 95 7.45 19.03 4.20
C THR A 95 7.16 19.15 5.70
N VAL A 96 7.07 18.01 6.39
CA VAL A 96 6.82 17.92 7.84
C VAL A 96 8.16 17.72 8.55
N ASP A 97 8.54 18.69 9.37
CA ASP A 97 9.78 18.65 10.11
C ASP A 97 9.79 17.50 11.14
N GLY A 98 10.89 16.79 11.23
CA GLY A 98 11.02 15.63 12.11
C GLY A 98 10.28 14.37 11.66
N MET A 99 9.78 14.32 10.42
CA MET A 99 9.04 13.16 9.89
C MET A 99 9.49 12.79 8.49
N MET A 100 9.55 11.49 8.21
CA MET A 100 9.97 10.96 6.91
C MET A 100 9.41 9.55 6.67
N HIS A 101 9.08 9.22 5.43
CA HIS A 101 8.87 7.84 4.99
C HIS A 101 10.22 7.09 4.88
N ALA A 102 10.89 6.89 6.04
CA ALA A 102 12.21 6.26 6.09
C ALA A 102 12.16 4.73 5.89
N CYS A 103 11.01 4.10 6.11
CA CYS A 103 10.79 2.67 5.85
C CYS A 103 10.31 2.37 4.41
N GLY A 104 9.91 3.41 3.64
CA GLY A 104 9.52 3.26 2.24
C GLY A 104 8.04 2.95 2.01
N HIS A 105 7.19 3.17 3.01
CA HIS A 105 5.74 2.93 2.92
C HIS A 105 5.05 3.82 1.85
N ASP A 106 5.62 4.98 1.54
CA ASP A 106 5.24 5.83 0.40
C ASP A 106 5.36 5.09 -0.95
N ALA A 107 6.42 4.29 -1.11
CA ALA A 107 6.62 3.48 -2.31
C ALA A 107 5.66 2.28 -2.33
N HIS A 108 5.38 1.65 -1.19
CA HIS A 108 4.43 0.55 -1.09
C HIS A 108 3.01 1.01 -1.44
N THR A 109 2.55 2.11 -0.83
CA THR A 109 1.24 2.72 -1.12
C THR A 109 1.10 3.10 -2.60
N ALA A 110 2.09 3.79 -3.17
CA ALA A 110 2.07 4.17 -4.58
C ALA A 110 2.07 2.97 -5.53
N THR A 111 2.82 1.92 -5.18
CA THR A 111 2.85 0.67 -5.95
C THR A 111 1.50 -0.03 -5.92
N LEU A 112 0.83 -0.08 -4.77
CA LEU A 112 -0.50 -0.68 -4.66
C LEU A 112 -1.56 0.13 -5.41
N LEU A 113 -1.50 1.46 -5.42
CA LEU A 113 -2.35 2.31 -6.27
C LEU A 113 -2.10 2.07 -7.77
N GLY A 114 -0.84 1.89 -8.16
CA GLY A 114 -0.49 1.50 -9.53
C GLY A 114 -1.05 0.14 -9.90
N ALA A 115 -0.94 -0.84 -9.00
CA ALA A 115 -1.54 -2.17 -9.17
C ALA A 115 -3.06 -2.09 -9.27
N ALA A 116 -3.72 -1.22 -8.50
CA ALA A 116 -5.15 -0.98 -8.58
C ALA A 116 -5.59 -0.53 -9.98
N LYS A 117 -4.88 0.43 -10.58
CA LYS A 117 -5.16 0.89 -11.96
C LYS A 117 -5.04 -0.23 -12.98
N ILE A 118 -3.96 -1.01 -12.89
CA ILE A 118 -3.69 -2.10 -13.83
C ILE A 118 -4.72 -3.21 -13.68
N LEU A 119 -5.00 -3.64 -12.45
CA LEU A 119 -5.96 -4.70 -12.17
C LEU A 119 -7.39 -4.30 -12.55
N ASN A 120 -7.78 -3.06 -12.31
CA ASN A 120 -9.09 -2.54 -12.73
C ASN A 120 -9.22 -2.52 -14.26
N ALA A 121 -8.17 -2.14 -14.99
CA ALA A 121 -8.13 -2.20 -16.45
C ALA A 121 -8.14 -3.65 -17.01
N CYS A 122 -7.72 -4.62 -16.20
CA CYS A 122 -7.65 -6.04 -16.54
C CYS A 122 -8.75 -6.88 -15.88
N ARG A 123 -9.76 -6.29 -15.25
CA ARG A 123 -10.75 -7.04 -14.45
C ARG A 123 -11.52 -8.10 -15.25
N ASP A 124 -11.64 -7.93 -16.56
CA ASP A 124 -12.26 -8.92 -17.44
C ASP A 124 -11.31 -10.07 -17.84
N ASP A 125 -10.04 -10.02 -17.41
CA ASP A 125 -9.04 -11.03 -17.73
C ASP A 125 -8.87 -12.07 -16.59
N PHE A 126 -9.52 -11.89 -15.43
CA PHE A 126 -9.44 -12.81 -14.30
C PHE A 126 -10.81 -13.09 -13.67
N ASN A 127 -10.89 -14.15 -12.87
CA ASN A 127 -12.03 -14.49 -12.02
C ASN A 127 -11.67 -14.27 -10.54
N GLY A 128 -12.71 -14.10 -9.70
CA GLY A 128 -12.52 -13.85 -8.27
C GLY A 128 -12.39 -12.37 -7.95
N THR A 129 -11.77 -12.07 -6.82
CA THR A 129 -11.64 -10.71 -6.27
C THR A 129 -10.21 -10.43 -5.88
N VAL A 130 -9.73 -9.24 -6.21
CA VAL A 130 -8.50 -8.70 -5.62
C VAL A 130 -8.91 -7.63 -4.60
N ARG A 131 -8.62 -7.89 -3.34
CA ARG A 131 -8.84 -6.96 -2.23
C ARG A 131 -7.58 -6.14 -2.00
N LEU A 132 -7.70 -4.83 -2.09
CA LEU A 132 -6.62 -3.88 -1.78
C LEU A 132 -6.73 -3.48 -0.31
N LEU A 133 -5.64 -3.58 0.43
CA LEU A 133 -5.54 -3.24 1.84
C LEU A 133 -4.43 -2.20 2.03
N PHE A 134 -4.81 -0.96 2.30
CA PHE A 134 -3.89 0.10 2.68
C PHE A 134 -3.91 0.20 4.21
N GLN A 135 -2.89 -0.38 4.83
CA GLN A 135 -2.81 -0.59 6.27
C GLN A 135 -2.17 0.62 6.97
N PRO A 136 -2.83 1.24 7.96
CA PRO A 136 -2.21 2.23 8.82
C PRO A 136 -1.34 1.58 9.89
N ALA A 137 -0.56 2.38 10.64
CA ALA A 137 0.07 2.03 11.91
C ALA A 137 0.85 0.70 11.88
N GLU A 138 1.65 0.48 10.83
CA GLU A 138 2.52 -0.70 10.72
C GLU A 138 3.63 -0.63 11.78
N GLU A 139 4.26 0.52 11.94
CA GLU A 139 5.42 0.74 12.81
C GLU A 139 5.10 0.60 14.31
N THR A 140 3.82 0.64 14.68
CA THR A 140 3.34 0.38 16.04
C THR A 140 2.70 -1.00 16.21
N ALA A 141 2.60 -1.78 15.12
CA ALA A 141 1.92 -3.08 15.07
C ALA A 141 0.41 -3.07 15.36
N TYR A 142 -0.21 -1.90 15.50
CA TYR A 142 -1.65 -1.78 15.77
C TYR A 142 -2.51 -1.89 14.51
N GLY A 143 -2.03 -1.42 13.36
CA GLY A 143 -2.84 -1.31 12.15
C GLY A 143 -3.29 -2.65 11.59
N ALA A 144 -2.44 -3.67 11.60
CA ALA A 144 -2.82 -5.01 11.15
C ALA A 144 -3.96 -5.58 12.03
N LYS A 145 -3.87 -5.40 13.36
CA LYS A 145 -4.91 -5.83 14.30
C LYS A 145 -6.22 -5.09 14.04
N ALA A 146 -6.17 -3.76 13.89
CA ALA A 146 -7.35 -2.95 13.60
C ALA A 146 -8.05 -3.36 12.30
N MET A 147 -7.30 -3.69 11.24
CA MET A 147 -7.88 -4.19 9.99
C MET A 147 -8.48 -5.59 10.13
N ILE A 148 -7.89 -6.48 10.94
CA ILE A 148 -8.48 -7.79 11.24
C ILE A 148 -9.79 -7.62 12.02
N GLU A 149 -9.81 -6.76 13.04
CA GLU A 149 -11.02 -6.44 13.82
C GLU A 149 -12.13 -5.81 12.96
N ALA A 150 -11.74 -5.08 11.90
CA ALA A 150 -12.65 -4.55 10.88
C ALA A 150 -13.06 -5.56 9.80
N ALA A 151 -12.80 -6.86 10.02
CA ALA A 151 -13.13 -7.95 9.08
C ALA A 151 -12.52 -7.82 7.68
N CYS A 152 -11.40 -7.09 7.53
CA CYS A 152 -10.76 -6.89 6.23
C CYS A 152 -10.22 -8.18 5.60
N LEU A 153 -9.99 -9.23 6.39
CA LEU A 153 -9.53 -10.55 5.91
C LEU A 153 -10.65 -11.58 5.75
N ASP A 154 -11.91 -11.21 6.04
CA ASP A 154 -13.02 -12.14 5.89
C ASP A 154 -13.19 -12.57 4.42
N GLY A 155 -13.21 -13.88 4.21
CA GLY A 155 -13.33 -14.47 2.88
C GLY A 155 -12.07 -14.34 2.00
N VAL A 156 -10.93 -13.94 2.55
CA VAL A 156 -9.64 -13.88 1.85
C VAL A 156 -8.97 -15.25 1.87
N ASP A 157 -8.61 -15.78 0.70
CA ASP A 157 -7.93 -17.08 0.55
C ASP A 157 -6.41 -16.98 0.70
N ALA A 158 -5.82 -15.85 0.31
CA ALA A 158 -4.38 -15.59 0.42
C ALA A 158 -4.08 -14.09 0.48
N THR A 159 -2.96 -13.74 1.10
CA THR A 159 -2.47 -12.36 1.18
C THR A 159 -1.07 -12.26 0.59
N MET A 160 -0.77 -11.11 -0.02
CA MET A 160 0.56 -10.76 -0.49
C MET A 160 0.88 -9.32 -0.13
N GLY A 161 2.08 -9.08 0.36
CA GLY A 161 2.68 -7.76 0.54
C GLY A 161 4.09 -7.76 -0.03
N THR A 162 4.59 -6.58 -0.38
CA THR A 162 5.98 -6.38 -0.79
C THR A 162 6.61 -5.35 0.11
N HIS A 163 7.91 -5.46 0.35
CA HIS A 163 8.67 -4.44 1.06
C HIS A 163 9.89 -4.02 0.23
N VAL A 164 10.11 -2.72 0.09
CA VAL A 164 11.34 -2.20 -0.52
C VAL A 164 12.53 -2.48 0.39
N ASN A 165 13.67 -2.79 -0.21
CA ASN A 165 14.88 -3.09 0.55
C ASN A 165 16.09 -2.42 -0.12
N PRO A 166 16.79 -1.51 0.57
CA PRO A 166 17.92 -0.77 0.00
C PRO A 166 19.14 -1.66 -0.30
N SER A 167 19.20 -2.86 0.28
CA SER A 167 20.29 -3.82 0.06
C SER A 167 20.08 -4.69 -1.19
N ILE A 168 18.90 -4.64 -1.82
CA ILE A 168 18.58 -5.38 -3.03
C ILE A 168 18.73 -4.47 -4.23
N LYS A 169 19.43 -4.94 -5.27
CA LYS A 169 19.60 -4.17 -6.51
C LYS A 169 18.27 -3.81 -7.14
N ALA A 170 18.09 -2.53 -7.51
CA ALA A 170 16.87 -2.06 -8.18
C ALA A 170 16.55 -2.90 -9.43
N GLY A 171 15.28 -3.24 -9.61
CA GLY A 171 14.81 -4.10 -10.70
C GLY A 171 14.93 -5.61 -10.41
N THR A 172 15.28 -5.99 -9.18
CA THR A 172 15.29 -7.40 -8.75
C THR A 172 14.33 -7.63 -7.60
N PHE A 173 13.91 -8.88 -7.43
CA PHE A 173 13.02 -9.33 -6.35
C PHE A 173 13.64 -10.49 -5.61
N SER A 174 13.38 -10.57 -4.31
CA SER A 174 13.69 -11.73 -3.48
C SER A 174 12.37 -12.38 -3.06
N VAL A 175 12.16 -13.62 -3.52
CA VAL A 175 10.90 -14.40 -3.32
C VAL A 175 11.16 -15.82 -2.82
N GLU A 176 12.32 -16.07 -2.23
CA GLU A 176 12.66 -17.40 -1.66
C GLU A 176 11.69 -17.74 -0.53
N ALA A 177 11.36 -19.01 -0.40
CA ALA A 177 10.55 -19.53 0.69
C ALA A 177 11.29 -19.44 2.03
N GLY A 178 10.53 -19.30 3.12
CA GLY A 178 11.05 -19.27 4.49
C GLY A 178 10.93 -17.92 5.18
N PRO A 179 11.49 -17.75 6.38
CA PRO A 179 11.46 -16.49 7.12
C PRO A 179 12.17 -15.38 6.35
N ARG A 180 11.50 -14.25 6.17
CA ARG A 180 12.01 -13.08 5.41
C ARG A 180 12.25 -11.85 6.27
N LEU A 181 11.46 -11.69 7.33
CA LEU A 181 11.55 -10.57 8.27
C LEU A 181 11.71 -11.09 9.70
N ALA A 182 12.30 -10.28 10.56
CA ALA A 182 12.46 -10.61 11.98
C ALA A 182 11.12 -10.48 12.72
N ALA A 183 10.99 -11.25 13.81
CA ALA A 183 9.96 -11.01 14.80
C ALA A 183 10.39 -9.85 15.71
N ALA A 184 9.45 -8.96 16.02
CA ALA A 184 9.68 -7.87 16.96
C ALA A 184 8.98 -8.16 18.30
N THR A 185 9.66 -7.86 19.40
CA THR A 185 9.10 -7.93 20.75
C THR A 185 9.41 -6.64 21.47
N TRP A 186 8.38 -5.96 21.96
CA TRP A 186 8.51 -4.75 22.74
C TRP A 186 8.53 -5.09 24.24
N PHE A 187 9.48 -4.56 24.96
CA PHE A 187 9.56 -4.69 26.43
C PHE A 187 9.93 -3.34 27.05
N LYS A 188 9.48 -3.11 28.29
CA LYS A 188 9.81 -1.93 29.11
C LYS A 188 10.63 -2.37 30.32
#